data_5f31ce26103813ab765473be26873851
#
_entry.id   5f31ce26103813ab765473be26873851
#
_cell.length_a   1.000
_cell.length_b   1.000
_cell.length_c   1.000
_cell.angle_alpha   90.00
_cell.angle_beta   90.00
_cell.angle_gamma   90.00
#
_symmetry.space_group_name_H-M   'P 1'
#
loop_
_entity.id
_entity.type
_entity.pdbx_description
1 polymer ?
#
loop_
_entity_poly.entity_id
_entity_poly.type
_entity_poly.pdbx_seq_one_letter_code
_entity_poly.pdbx_strand_id
1 'polypeptide(L)' 'AFAAQSVAVGKDLGIDVDKQLNPNGGAIALGHPVGASGCRILVTLLHEMQAKGAKTGLATLCIGGGMGCSTIVKIED' A
#
# COMPACT_ATOMS: atom_id res chain seq x y z
N ALA A 1 -0.67 4.82 -8.04
CA ALA A 1 -1.51 4.76 -9.25
C ALA A 1 -0.69 4.53 -10.53
N PHE A 2 0.62 4.51 -10.45
CA PHE A 2 1.51 4.34 -11.61
C PHE A 2 2.30 3.05 -11.48
N ALA A 3 2.13 2.15 -12.44
CA ALA A 3 2.78 0.84 -12.44
C ALA A 3 4.30 0.95 -12.42
N ALA A 4 4.86 1.88 -13.19
CA ALA A 4 6.30 2.11 -13.23
C ALA A 4 6.86 2.48 -11.85
N GLN A 5 6.14 3.30 -11.11
CA GLN A 5 6.52 3.68 -9.74
C GLN A 5 6.51 2.47 -8.81
N SER A 6 5.45 1.67 -8.86
CA SER A 6 5.32 0.48 -8.01
C SER A 6 6.44 -0.51 -8.27
N VAL A 7 6.78 -0.75 -9.53
CA VAL A 7 7.88 -1.64 -9.91
C VAL A 7 9.22 -1.09 -9.43
N ALA A 8 9.48 0.19 -9.68
CA ALA A 8 10.76 0.80 -9.32
C ALA A 8 10.98 0.83 -7.81
N VAL A 9 9.99 1.26 -7.05
CA VAL A 9 10.08 1.37 -5.59
C VAL A 9 10.15 -0.03 -4.96
N GLY A 10 9.33 -0.96 -5.43
CA GLY A 10 9.37 -2.33 -4.94
C GLY A 10 10.72 -3.00 -5.14
N LYS A 11 11.34 -2.76 -6.29
CA LYS A 11 12.68 -3.27 -6.60
C LYS A 11 13.75 -2.64 -5.72
N ASP A 12 13.70 -1.32 -5.55
CA ASP A 12 14.66 -0.60 -4.72
C ASP A 12 14.61 -1.05 -3.26
N LEU A 13 13.41 -1.30 -2.73
CA LEU A 13 13.22 -1.69 -1.35
C LEU A 13 13.36 -3.20 -1.12
N GLY A 14 13.52 -3.98 -2.18
CA GLY A 14 13.62 -5.43 -2.06
C GLY A 14 12.33 -6.10 -1.61
N ILE A 15 11.19 -5.52 -1.97
CA ILE A 15 9.87 -6.06 -1.60
C ILE A 15 9.54 -7.25 -2.51
N ASP A 16 9.04 -8.33 -1.90
CA ASP A 16 8.51 -9.46 -2.63
C ASP A 16 7.15 -9.10 -3.21
N VAL A 17 7.11 -8.84 -4.53
CA VAL A 17 5.91 -8.36 -5.23
C VAL A 17 4.78 -9.38 -5.16
N ASP A 18 5.10 -10.66 -5.10
CA ASP A 18 4.10 -11.72 -5.10
C ASP A 18 3.47 -11.95 -3.72
N LYS A 19 4.21 -11.62 -2.65
CA LYS A 19 3.79 -11.94 -1.28
C LYS A 19 3.46 -10.73 -0.43
N GLN A 20 4.11 -9.61 -0.65
CA GLN A 20 4.04 -8.45 0.24
C GLN A 20 3.29 -7.27 -0.35
N LEU A 21 3.34 -7.08 -1.68
CA LEU A 21 2.83 -5.88 -2.31
C LEU A 21 1.41 -6.07 -2.81
N ASN A 22 0.50 -5.24 -2.29
CA ASN A 22 -0.88 -5.14 -2.76
C ASN A 22 -1.57 -6.50 -2.99
N PRO A 23 -1.63 -7.38 -1.98
CA PRO A 23 -2.23 -8.71 -2.17
C PRO A 23 -3.70 -8.66 -2.59
N ASN A 24 -4.40 -7.56 -2.29
CA ASN A 24 -5.82 -7.36 -2.67
C ASN A 24 -5.97 -6.30 -3.75
N GLY A 25 -4.88 -5.91 -4.40
CA GLY A 25 -4.87 -4.84 -5.38
C GLY A 25 -4.73 -3.45 -4.74
N GLY A 26 -4.08 -2.56 -5.46
CA GLY A 26 -3.96 -1.15 -5.09
C GLY A 26 -4.61 -0.27 -6.15
N ALA A 27 -4.21 0.98 -6.23
CA ALA A 27 -4.82 1.95 -7.14
C ALA A 27 -4.72 1.56 -8.61
N ILE A 28 -3.67 0.86 -9.00
CA ILE A 28 -3.51 0.40 -10.38
C ILE A 28 -4.64 -0.55 -10.78
N ALA A 29 -5.00 -1.47 -9.88
CA ALA A 29 -6.04 -2.47 -10.13
C ALA A 29 -7.44 -1.94 -9.84
N LEU A 30 -7.60 -1.12 -8.80
CA LEU A 30 -8.90 -0.75 -8.23
C LEU A 30 -9.34 0.68 -8.59
N GLY A 31 -8.44 1.48 -9.13
CA GLY A 31 -8.70 2.89 -9.43
C GLY A 31 -8.17 3.82 -8.36
N HIS A 32 -8.12 5.10 -8.69
CA HIS A 32 -7.56 6.14 -7.83
C HIS A 32 -8.55 7.28 -7.60
N PRO A 33 -9.49 7.13 -6.67
CA PRO A 33 -10.35 8.24 -6.26
C PRO A 33 -9.54 9.20 -5.40
N VAL A 34 -9.10 10.32 -5.99
CA VAL A 34 -8.09 11.22 -5.43
C VAL A 34 -8.35 11.60 -3.97
N GLY A 35 -9.58 11.94 -3.63
CA GLY A 35 -9.93 12.34 -2.27
C GLY A 35 -10.09 11.19 -1.28
N ALA A 36 -10.08 9.94 -1.75
CA ALA A 36 -10.38 8.77 -0.92
C ALA A 36 -9.29 7.69 -0.95
N SER A 37 -8.29 7.79 -1.83
CA SER A 37 -7.29 6.74 -1.97
C SER A 37 -6.52 6.45 -0.68
N GLY A 38 -6.17 7.48 0.08
CA GLY A 38 -5.48 7.29 1.35
C GLY A 38 -6.29 6.46 2.35
N CYS A 39 -7.56 6.79 2.52
CA CYS A 39 -8.47 6.03 3.36
C CYS A 39 -8.66 4.61 2.84
N ARG A 40 -8.82 4.46 1.54
CA ARG A 40 -9.06 3.17 0.91
C ARG A 40 -7.90 2.21 1.11
N ILE A 41 -6.67 2.63 0.86
CA ILE A 41 -5.52 1.74 1.02
C ILE A 41 -5.30 1.37 2.48
N LEU A 42 -5.57 2.29 3.40
CA LEU A 42 -5.45 2.01 4.83
C LEU A 42 -6.49 0.98 5.27
N VAL A 43 -7.74 1.13 4.85
CA VAL A 43 -8.81 0.16 5.17
C VAL A 43 -8.48 -1.22 4.59
N THR A 44 -8.03 -1.27 3.34
CA THR A 44 -7.62 -2.53 2.70
C THR A 44 -6.47 -3.19 3.48
N LEU A 45 -5.48 -2.40 3.89
CA LEU A 45 -4.35 -2.89 4.68
C LEU A 45 -4.80 -3.50 6.01
N LEU A 46 -5.69 -2.82 6.74
CA LEU A 46 -6.17 -3.29 8.03
C LEU A 46 -6.91 -4.62 7.90
N HIS A 47 -7.77 -4.75 6.89
CA HIS A 47 -8.47 -6.00 6.64
C HIS A 47 -7.53 -7.14 6.27
N GLU A 48 -6.52 -6.86 5.45
CA GLU A 48 -5.52 -7.86 5.07
C GLU A 48 -4.68 -8.29 6.28
N MET A 49 -4.30 -7.35 7.12
CA MET A 49 -3.56 -7.66 8.36
C MET A 49 -4.36 -8.59 9.27
N GLN A 50 -5.66 -8.34 9.41
CA GLN A 50 -6.54 -9.20 10.20
C GLN A 50 -6.66 -10.59 9.58
N ALA A 51 -6.83 -10.67 8.27
CA ALA A 51 -6.99 -11.94 7.57
C ALA A 51 -5.75 -12.82 7.66
N LYS A 52 -4.56 -12.22 7.60
CA LYS A 52 -3.29 -12.95 7.64
C LYS A 52 -2.67 -13.06 9.03
N GLY A 53 -3.23 -12.39 10.01
CA GLY A 53 -2.63 -12.33 11.34
C GLY A 53 -1.34 -11.53 11.39
N ALA A 54 -1.15 -10.61 10.43
CA ALA A 54 0.03 -9.75 10.39
C ALA A 54 -0.03 -8.71 11.50
N LYS A 55 1.11 -8.44 12.12
CA LYS A 55 1.20 -7.47 13.23
C LYS A 55 1.53 -6.07 12.76
N THR A 56 2.21 -5.94 11.64
CA THR A 56 2.67 -4.65 11.13
C THR A 56 2.32 -4.54 9.65
N GLY A 57 1.87 -3.38 9.24
CA GLY A 57 1.55 -3.10 7.84
C GLY A 57 1.98 -1.70 7.43
N LEU A 58 2.17 -1.52 6.15
CA LEU A 58 2.56 -0.25 5.55
C LEU A 58 1.59 0.14 4.45
N ALA A 59 1.03 1.33 4.54
CA ALA A 59 0.28 1.96 3.47
C ALA A 59 1.09 3.15 2.96
N THR A 60 1.28 3.22 1.66
CA THR A 60 2.10 4.28 1.07
C THR A 60 1.56 4.67 -0.31
N LEU A 61 1.71 5.93 -0.64
CA LEU A 61 1.29 6.45 -1.94
C LEU A 61 2.06 7.73 -2.26
N CYS A 62 2.10 8.09 -3.54
CA CYS A 62 2.61 9.40 -3.95
C CYS A 62 1.55 10.48 -3.70
N ILE A 63 2.02 11.72 -3.56
CA ILE A 63 1.14 12.87 -3.37
C ILE A 63 1.08 13.72 -4.63
N GLY A 64 2.20 13.88 -5.30
CA GLY A 64 2.41 14.77 -6.41
C GLY A 64 3.65 15.61 -6.18
N GLY A 65 4.19 16.20 -7.24
CA GLY A 65 5.38 17.05 -7.13
C GLY A 65 6.61 16.34 -6.55
N GLY A 66 6.72 15.04 -6.75
CA GLY A 66 7.84 14.25 -6.22
C GLY A 66 7.74 13.92 -4.73
N MET A 67 6.56 14.11 -4.14
CA MET A 67 6.32 13.82 -2.72
C MET A 67 5.63 12.47 -2.53
N GLY A 68 5.77 11.90 -1.35
CA GLY A 68 5.07 10.68 -0.95
C GLY A 68 4.65 10.75 0.50
N CYS A 69 3.73 9.88 0.87
CA CYS A 69 3.27 9.71 2.25
C CYS A 69 3.18 8.24 2.58
N SER A 70 3.67 7.87 3.75
CA SER A 70 3.66 6.48 4.22
C SER A 70 3.13 6.42 5.64
N THR A 71 2.34 5.40 5.93
CA THR A 71 1.81 5.15 7.26
C THR A 71 2.10 3.71 7.65
N ILE A 72 2.74 3.54 8.79
CA ILE A 72 2.98 2.21 9.36
C ILE A 72 1.97 2.02 10.50
N VAL A 73 1.25 0.91 10.45
CA VAL A 73 0.29 0.55 11.50
C VAL A 73 0.69 -0.75 12.14
N LYS A 74 0.37 -0.88 13.43
CA LYS A 74 0.69 -2.06 14.22
C LYS A 74 -0.55 -2.49 14.98
N ILE A 75 -0.81 -3.79 14.99
CA ILE A 75 -1.87 -4.36 15.82
C ILE A 75 -1.27 -4.65 17.19
N GLU A 76 -1.87 -4.07 18.22
CA GLU A 76 -1.50 -4.30 19.60
C GLU A 76 -2.50 -5.28 20.24
N ASP A 77 -1.96 -6.27 20.93
CA ASP A 77 -2.78 -7.27 21.63
C ASP A 77 -3.12 -6.82 23.04
#